data_ffc78f3274ed58c5e0bd00c8843ddda8
#
_entry.id   ffc78f3274ed58c5e0bd00c8843ddda8
#
_cell.length_a   1.000
_cell.length_b   1.000
_cell.length_c   1.000
_cell.angle_alpha   90.00
_cell.angle_beta   90.00
_cell.angle_gamma   90.00
#
_symmetry.space_group_name_H-M   'P 1'
#
loop_
_entity.id
_entity.type
_entity.pdbx_description
1 polymer ?
#
loop_
_entity_poly.entity_id
_entity_poly.type
_entity_poly.pdbx_seq_one_letter_code
_entity_poly.pdbx_strand_id
1 'polypeptide(L)'
;DTLHLFVDYMKTDTTGKMVPFTEHVRLAMEKASSKSKSSRRDIKHEDTTCVMKVTAEPENIEQYGFQIEFNYPIIYENFDSLKLISINPRQQESKMKFSVVRDTLNLRKYTLTPEGKLMTGYEYKLKVPHRKFRDINGFYNDSTEVKVSLPKDDKLSTLILDMTNVNHKYIIDLLNEKRDKVLRSYIIEKDAKLTFPYLKEGKYSVRMTEDKNKNGMVDTGNLLEHRQPEKVIFYKLKDGSYILNIKEATEVEQRLDIAKLFGEN
;
A
#
# COMPACT_ATOMS: atom_id res chain seq x y z
N ASP A 1 35.51 11.95 5.38
CA ASP A 1 35.14 11.14 6.55
C ASP A 1 34.80 9.73 6.11
N THR A 2 35.35 8.74 6.82
CA THR A 2 35.09 7.31 6.54
C THR A 2 34.49 6.68 7.79
N LEU A 3 33.33 6.04 7.62
CA LEU A 3 32.70 5.25 8.67
C LEU A 3 33.24 3.82 8.60
N HIS A 4 33.71 3.31 9.73
CA HIS A 4 34.16 1.92 9.87
C HIS A 4 33.11 1.15 10.63
N LEU A 5 32.57 0.11 9.99
CA LEU A 5 31.58 -0.81 10.58
C LEU A 5 32.20 -2.18 10.69
N PHE A 6 32.04 -2.82 11.83
CA PHE A 6 32.36 -4.24 12.03
C PHE A 6 31.04 -4.99 12.12
N VAL A 7 30.82 -5.91 11.20
CA VAL A 7 29.57 -6.71 11.10
C VAL A 7 29.89 -8.14 11.45
N ASP A 8 29.35 -8.62 12.56
CA ASP A 8 29.48 -10.00 13.00
C ASP A 8 28.34 -10.84 12.46
N TYR A 9 28.67 -11.91 11.74
CA TYR A 9 27.67 -12.87 11.22
C TYR A 9 28.25 -14.27 11.09
N MET A 10 27.38 -15.25 10.92
CA MET A 10 27.78 -16.63 10.69
C MET A 10 28.00 -16.84 9.19
N LYS A 11 29.18 -17.30 8.81
CA LYS A 11 29.56 -17.59 7.42
C LYS A 11 29.85 -19.09 7.28
N THR A 12 29.44 -19.67 6.17
CA THR A 12 29.77 -21.06 5.84
C THR A 12 31.23 -21.15 5.39
N ASP A 13 32.01 -22.01 6.02
CA ASP A 13 33.37 -22.33 5.63
C ASP A 13 33.43 -23.27 4.43
N THR A 14 34.66 -23.60 3.98
CA THR A 14 34.89 -24.51 2.84
C THR A 14 34.43 -25.95 3.11
N THR A 15 34.14 -26.30 4.35
CA THR A 15 33.64 -27.62 4.76
C THR A 15 32.12 -27.67 4.95
N GLY A 16 31.42 -26.54 4.71
CA GLY A 16 29.97 -26.41 4.87
C GLY A 16 29.51 -26.12 6.30
N LYS A 17 30.43 -25.85 7.23
CA LYS A 17 30.09 -25.49 8.61
C LYS A 17 29.91 -23.98 8.78
N MET A 18 28.95 -23.60 9.58
CA MET A 18 28.74 -22.20 9.97
C MET A 18 29.76 -21.81 11.05
N VAL A 19 30.57 -20.80 10.73
CA VAL A 19 31.59 -20.24 11.64
C VAL A 19 31.34 -18.76 11.84
N PRO A 20 31.62 -18.21 13.03
CA PRO A 20 31.51 -16.79 13.26
C PRO A 20 32.54 -16.03 12.42
N PHE A 21 32.11 -14.96 11.78
CA PHE A 21 32.94 -14.14 10.91
C PHE A 21 32.64 -12.66 11.16
N THR A 22 33.70 -11.86 11.30
CA THR A 22 33.59 -10.40 11.42
C THR A 22 34.05 -9.77 10.12
N GLU A 23 33.19 -9.01 9.47
CA GLU A 23 33.51 -8.26 8.27
C GLU A 23 33.73 -6.78 8.60
N HIS A 24 34.84 -6.24 8.12
CA HIS A 24 35.12 -4.82 8.25
C HIS A 24 34.69 -4.08 6.99
N VAL A 25 33.58 -3.36 7.08
CA VAL A 25 33.02 -2.54 6.00
C VAL A 25 33.47 -1.09 6.18
N ARG A 26 34.05 -0.52 5.14
CA ARG A 26 34.43 0.88 5.07
C ARG A 26 33.45 1.63 4.18
N LEU A 27 32.70 2.56 4.75
CA LEU A 27 31.82 3.47 4.02
C LEU A 27 32.50 4.84 3.95
N ALA A 28 33.02 5.20 2.79
CA ALA A 28 33.54 6.53 2.55
C ALA A 28 32.40 7.42 2.00
N MET A 29 32.34 8.65 2.50
CA MET A 29 31.46 9.65 1.93
C MET A 29 31.90 9.93 0.50
N GLU A 30 31.02 9.72 -0.48
CA GLU A 30 31.30 10.08 -1.88
C GLU A 30 31.58 11.59 -1.93
N LYS A 31 32.80 11.93 -2.29
CA LYS A 31 33.10 13.31 -2.67
C LYS A 31 32.34 13.61 -3.94
N ALA A 32 31.51 14.64 -3.92
CA ALA A 32 30.84 15.14 -5.12
C ALA A 32 31.88 15.24 -6.24
N SER A 33 31.75 14.41 -7.27
CA SER A 33 32.73 14.40 -8.37
C SER A 33 32.63 15.73 -9.10
N SER A 34 33.69 16.55 -9.00
CA SER A 34 33.79 17.85 -9.66
C SER A 34 33.99 17.76 -11.17
N LYS A 35 33.78 16.60 -11.78
CA LYS A 35 34.01 16.39 -13.22
C LYS A 35 32.94 15.51 -13.86
N SER A 36 31.78 16.07 -14.11
CA SER A 36 31.10 15.79 -15.36
C SER A 36 30.49 17.10 -15.88
N LYS A 37 30.99 17.56 -17.01
CA LYS A 37 30.27 18.48 -17.89
C LYS A 37 29.10 17.72 -18.47
N SER A 38 28.15 17.32 -17.64
CA SER A 38 26.85 16.87 -18.06
C SER A 38 25.88 18.04 -17.97
N SER A 39 25.14 18.17 -19.03
CA SER A 39 24.11 19.16 -19.30
C SER A 39 23.46 19.78 -18.05
N ARG A 40 23.16 21.06 -18.11
CA ARG A 40 22.50 21.95 -17.14
C ARG A 40 21.18 21.42 -16.51
N ARG A 41 20.93 20.09 -16.47
CA ARG A 41 19.63 19.50 -16.04
C ARG A 41 19.66 18.73 -14.72
N ASP A 42 20.83 18.46 -14.13
CA ASP A 42 20.94 17.70 -12.89
C ASP A 42 21.60 18.49 -11.76
N ILE A 43 21.14 19.70 -11.51
CA ILE A 43 21.34 20.29 -10.19
C ILE A 43 20.33 19.56 -9.29
N LYS A 44 20.81 18.60 -8.49
CA LYS A 44 20.07 18.14 -7.30
C LYS A 44 19.86 19.39 -6.45
N HIS A 45 18.69 20.01 -6.57
CA HIS A 45 18.26 20.98 -5.58
C HIS A 45 18.19 20.24 -4.25
N GLU A 46 18.99 20.68 -3.28
CA GLU A 46 18.76 20.24 -1.90
C GLU A 46 17.33 20.61 -1.55
N ASP A 47 16.59 19.63 -1.03
CA ASP A 47 15.22 19.87 -0.59
C ASP A 47 15.23 20.96 0.45
N THR A 48 14.67 22.10 0.15
CA THR A 48 14.52 23.25 1.08
C THR A 48 13.16 23.23 1.76
N THR A 49 12.35 22.23 1.49
CA THR A 49 11.01 22.04 2.04
C THR A 49 10.82 20.61 2.51
N CYS A 50 9.91 20.40 3.46
CA CYS A 50 9.44 19.07 3.85
C CYS A 50 8.65 18.46 2.69
N VAL A 51 9.32 17.62 1.90
CA VAL A 51 8.73 16.98 0.73
C VAL A 51 7.77 15.89 1.18
N MET A 52 6.54 15.97 0.70
CA MET A 52 5.52 14.96 0.90
C MET A 52 4.83 14.59 -0.42
N LYS A 53 4.50 13.32 -0.56
CA LYS A 53 3.68 12.80 -1.65
C LYS A 53 2.30 12.46 -1.10
N VAL A 54 1.28 13.05 -1.67
CA VAL A 54 -0.12 12.73 -1.33
C VAL A 54 -0.73 11.97 -2.50
N THR A 55 -1.27 10.79 -2.23
CA THR A 55 -1.90 9.93 -3.24
C THR A 55 -3.28 9.49 -2.79
N ALA A 56 -4.21 9.41 -3.72
CA ALA A 56 -5.52 8.80 -3.56
C ALA A 56 -5.98 8.25 -4.90
N GLU A 57 -6.55 7.08 -4.89
CA GLU A 57 -7.02 6.40 -6.10
C GLU A 57 -8.50 6.04 -5.95
N PRO A 58 -9.33 6.26 -6.99
CA PRO A 58 -10.77 5.98 -6.92
C PRO A 58 -11.09 4.56 -6.50
N GLU A 59 -10.28 3.59 -6.95
CA GLU A 59 -10.49 2.16 -6.74
C GLU A 59 -10.32 1.74 -5.29
N ASN A 60 -9.54 2.47 -4.51
CA ASN A 60 -9.17 2.07 -3.15
C ASN A 60 -9.36 3.15 -2.08
N ILE A 61 -9.89 4.32 -2.44
CA ILE A 61 -10.09 5.45 -1.52
C ILE A 61 -10.97 5.09 -0.31
N GLU A 62 -11.91 4.16 -0.48
CA GLU A 62 -12.78 3.72 0.61
C GLU A 62 -12.00 2.96 1.68
N GLN A 63 -11.02 2.16 1.30
CA GLN A 63 -10.20 1.37 2.21
C GLN A 63 -8.93 2.09 2.67
N TYR A 64 -8.24 2.75 1.74
CA TYR A 64 -6.94 3.37 2.01
C TYR A 64 -6.96 4.90 2.06
N GLY A 65 -8.10 5.52 1.79
CA GLY A 65 -8.26 6.97 1.88
C GLY A 65 -7.23 7.74 1.06
N PHE A 66 -6.80 8.87 1.61
CA PHE A 66 -5.66 9.64 1.13
C PHE A 66 -4.39 9.21 1.86
N GLN A 67 -3.35 8.83 1.13
CA GLN A 67 -2.07 8.45 1.71
C GLN A 67 -1.10 9.61 1.59
N ILE A 68 -0.49 9.98 2.71
CA ILE A 68 0.59 10.97 2.77
C ILE A 68 1.87 10.23 3.11
N GLU A 69 2.87 10.36 2.27
CA GLU A 69 4.20 9.79 2.50
C GLU A 69 5.25 10.91 2.46
N PHE A 70 6.04 11.00 3.51
CA PHE A 70 7.11 11.99 3.65
C PHE A 70 8.47 11.40 3.27
N ASN A 71 9.34 12.21 2.65
CA ASN A 71 10.71 11.79 2.36
C ASN A 71 11.54 11.54 3.62
N TYR A 72 11.27 12.32 4.68
CA TYR A 72 11.98 12.24 5.96
C TYR A 72 11.00 12.06 7.13
N PRO A 73 11.46 11.54 8.27
CA PRO A 73 10.63 11.45 9.48
C PRO A 73 10.11 12.83 9.91
N ILE A 74 8.87 12.86 10.39
CA ILE A 74 8.18 14.09 10.83
C ILE A 74 8.35 14.24 12.34
N ILE A 75 8.74 15.42 12.77
CA ILE A 75 8.91 15.81 14.19
C ILE A 75 7.79 16.73 14.70
N TYR A 76 7.02 17.34 13.80
CA TYR A 76 5.84 18.13 14.12
C TYR A 76 4.76 17.86 13.09
N GLU A 77 3.54 17.59 13.57
CA GLU A 77 2.37 17.28 12.74
C GLU A 77 1.12 18.02 13.27
N ASN A 78 0.32 18.54 12.36
CA ASN A 78 -0.96 19.18 12.67
C ASN A 78 -2.02 18.76 11.63
N PHE A 79 -2.62 17.60 11.85
CA PHE A 79 -3.68 17.06 10.99
C PHE A 79 -5.00 17.80 11.12
N ASP A 80 -5.30 18.43 12.26
CA ASP A 80 -6.56 19.17 12.48
C ASP A 80 -6.72 20.36 11.54
N SER A 81 -5.60 20.87 11.01
CA SER A 81 -5.60 21.97 10.04
C SER A 81 -5.90 21.54 8.61
N LEU A 82 -5.89 20.25 8.32
CA LEU A 82 -6.20 19.72 7.00
C LEU A 82 -7.71 19.81 6.75
N LYS A 83 -8.08 19.94 5.48
CA LYS A 83 -9.49 20.02 5.10
C LYS A 83 -9.78 18.98 4.03
N LEU A 84 -10.68 18.06 4.36
CA LEU A 84 -11.26 17.16 3.39
C LEU A 84 -12.62 17.72 2.96
N ILE A 85 -12.80 17.85 1.66
CA ILE A 85 -13.97 18.47 1.04
C ILE A 85 -14.55 17.49 0.04
N SER A 86 -15.84 17.23 0.11
CA SER A 86 -16.60 16.55 -0.95
C SER A 86 -17.26 17.59 -1.83
N ILE A 87 -17.22 17.39 -3.14
CA ILE A 87 -17.81 18.24 -4.16
C ILE A 87 -18.82 17.39 -4.93
N ASN A 88 -20.08 17.79 -4.87
CA ASN A 88 -21.14 17.06 -5.56
C ASN A 88 -21.15 17.40 -7.07
N PRO A 89 -21.92 16.68 -7.91
CA PRO A 89 -22.02 16.98 -9.34
C PRO A 89 -22.55 18.38 -9.68
N ARG A 90 -23.17 19.05 -8.71
CA ARG A 90 -23.65 20.46 -8.84
C ARG A 90 -22.61 21.49 -8.37
N GLN A 91 -21.37 21.06 -8.13
CA GLN A 91 -20.23 21.90 -7.69
C GLN A 91 -20.43 22.51 -6.28
N GLN A 92 -21.28 21.93 -5.45
CA GLN A 92 -21.44 22.35 -4.05
C GLN A 92 -20.42 21.63 -3.19
N GLU A 93 -19.68 22.39 -2.41
CA GLU A 93 -18.67 21.89 -1.48
C GLU A 93 -19.26 21.59 -0.09
N SER A 94 -18.89 20.46 0.48
CA SER A 94 -19.23 20.08 1.86
C SER A 94 -17.97 19.57 2.57
N LYS A 95 -17.79 19.99 3.83
CA LYS A 95 -16.68 19.48 4.65
C LYS A 95 -16.97 18.06 5.10
N MET A 96 -15.95 17.22 5.04
CA MET A 96 -15.98 15.85 5.57
C MET A 96 -14.98 15.71 6.73
N LYS A 97 -15.33 14.87 7.68
CA LYS A 97 -14.42 14.39 8.70
C LYS A 97 -13.57 13.26 8.15
N PHE A 98 -12.43 13.04 8.75
CA PHE A 98 -11.52 11.92 8.42
C PHE A 98 -10.81 11.46 9.69
N SER A 99 -10.43 10.20 9.70
CA SER A 99 -9.52 9.63 10.69
C SER A 99 -8.11 9.57 10.13
N VAL A 100 -7.11 9.60 11.01
CA VAL A 100 -5.70 9.52 10.63
C VAL A 100 -5.06 8.33 11.33
N VAL A 101 -4.39 7.50 10.54
CA VAL A 101 -3.64 6.35 11.05
C VAL A 101 -2.21 6.43 10.52
N ARG A 102 -1.23 6.35 11.41
CA ARG A 102 0.18 6.23 11.05
C ARG A 102 0.51 4.77 10.76
N ASP A 103 1.24 4.51 9.70
CA ASP A 103 1.73 3.18 9.38
C ASP A 103 2.75 2.71 10.44
N THR A 104 2.61 1.46 10.89
CA THR A 104 3.47 0.88 11.92
C THR A 104 4.83 0.43 11.41
N LEU A 105 4.91 0.09 10.12
CA LEU A 105 6.14 -0.36 9.46
C LEU A 105 6.90 0.79 8.80
N ASN A 106 6.16 1.76 8.25
CA ASN A 106 6.74 2.95 7.63
C ASN A 106 6.26 4.21 8.35
N LEU A 107 7.00 4.62 9.38
CA LEU A 107 6.65 5.78 10.22
C LEU A 107 6.57 7.13 9.47
N ARG A 108 6.93 7.17 8.20
CA ARG A 108 6.79 8.34 7.32
C ARG A 108 5.47 8.35 6.55
N LYS A 109 4.65 7.29 6.70
CA LYS A 109 3.40 7.11 5.96
C LYS A 109 2.19 7.25 6.88
N TYR A 110 1.21 8.01 6.41
CA TYR A 110 -0.06 8.25 7.09
C TYR A 110 -1.20 7.98 6.13
N THR A 111 -2.26 7.38 6.65
CA THR A 111 -3.51 7.15 5.93
C THR A 111 -4.60 8.03 6.52
N LEU A 112 -5.24 8.85 5.68
CA LEU A 112 -6.39 9.68 6.05
C LEU A 112 -7.64 9.08 5.43
N THR A 113 -8.45 8.42 6.24
CA THR A 113 -9.68 7.76 5.78
C THR A 113 -10.88 8.68 5.99
N PRO A 114 -11.63 9.00 4.92
CA PRO A 114 -12.87 9.76 5.04
C PRO A 114 -13.86 9.05 5.95
N GLU A 115 -14.52 9.81 6.84
CA GLU A 115 -15.61 9.29 7.65
C GLU A 115 -16.95 9.40 6.88
N GLY A 116 -17.67 8.29 6.85
CA GLY A 116 -18.96 8.18 6.15
C GLY A 116 -18.85 7.56 4.76
N LYS A 117 -20.00 7.35 4.13
CA LYS A 117 -20.09 6.70 2.83
C LYS A 117 -19.64 7.65 1.72
N LEU A 118 -18.74 7.19 0.87
CA LEU A 118 -18.38 7.91 -0.33
C LEU A 118 -19.48 7.77 -1.39
N MET A 119 -19.73 8.86 -2.11
CA MET A 119 -20.78 8.94 -3.14
C MET A 119 -20.15 8.93 -4.53
N THR A 120 -20.68 8.12 -5.40
CA THR A 120 -20.26 8.07 -6.81
C THR A 120 -20.61 9.37 -7.56
N GLY A 121 -19.80 9.71 -8.52
CA GLY A 121 -19.92 10.99 -9.25
C GLY A 121 -19.49 12.23 -8.46
N TYR A 122 -19.01 12.08 -7.23
CA TYR A 122 -18.45 13.15 -6.41
C TYR A 122 -16.93 13.26 -6.60
N GLU A 123 -16.41 14.45 -6.38
CA GLU A 123 -14.98 14.72 -6.24
C GLU A 123 -14.65 14.92 -4.76
N TYR A 124 -13.55 14.34 -4.34
CA TYR A 124 -13.02 14.47 -2.97
C TYR A 124 -11.67 15.17 -3.04
N LYS A 125 -11.53 16.24 -2.25
CA LYS A 125 -10.39 17.13 -2.28
C LYS A 125 -9.76 17.20 -0.89
N LEU A 126 -8.50 16.79 -0.79
CA LEU A 126 -7.71 17.00 0.41
C LEU A 126 -6.84 18.25 0.23
N LYS A 127 -7.00 19.22 1.13
CA LYS A 127 -6.15 20.41 1.20
C LYS A 127 -5.23 20.30 2.40
N VAL A 128 -3.94 20.36 2.15
CA VAL A 128 -2.88 20.42 3.15
C VAL A 128 -2.30 21.83 3.14
N PRO A 129 -2.56 22.66 4.15
CA PRO A 129 -2.02 24.02 4.19
C PRO A 129 -0.51 24.04 4.44
N HIS A 130 0.12 25.14 4.12
CA HIS A 130 1.53 25.40 4.39
C HIS A 130 1.84 25.31 5.90
N ARG A 131 3.05 24.81 6.25
CA ARG A 131 3.62 24.75 7.62
C ARG A 131 2.79 23.92 8.60
N LYS A 132 2.18 22.82 8.15
CA LYS A 132 1.45 21.88 9.00
C LYS A 132 2.25 20.66 9.42
N PHE A 133 3.35 20.41 8.72
CA PHE A 133 4.29 19.35 9.01
C PHE A 133 5.71 19.91 9.00
N ARG A 134 6.55 19.39 9.88
CA ARG A 134 7.97 19.71 9.93
C ARG A 134 8.78 18.43 10.01
N ASP A 135 9.75 18.29 9.12
CA ASP A 135 10.63 17.13 9.09
C ASP A 135 11.81 17.24 10.07
N ILE A 136 12.58 16.16 10.18
CA ILE A 136 13.76 16.08 11.05
C ILE A 136 14.85 17.10 10.67
N ASN A 137 14.87 17.57 9.41
CA ASN A 137 15.81 18.59 8.94
C ASN A 137 15.35 20.01 9.29
N GLY A 138 14.17 20.16 9.89
CA GLY A 138 13.60 21.43 10.28
C GLY A 138 12.79 22.15 9.21
N PHE A 139 12.61 21.54 8.04
CA PHE A 139 11.84 22.12 6.94
C PHE A 139 10.35 21.92 7.11
N TYR A 140 9.56 22.89 6.66
CA TYR A 140 8.12 22.83 6.66
C TYR A 140 7.59 22.47 5.27
N ASN A 141 6.39 21.82 5.24
CA ASN A 141 5.71 21.51 3.99
C ASN A 141 5.15 22.76 3.32
N ASP A 142 5.10 22.72 1.98
CA ASP A 142 4.31 23.63 1.18
C ASP A 142 2.83 23.24 1.17
N SER A 143 1.97 24.19 0.74
CA SER A 143 0.56 23.88 0.55
C SER A 143 0.38 22.90 -0.61
N THR A 144 -0.42 21.87 -0.39
CA THR A 144 -0.70 20.83 -1.38
C THR A 144 -2.20 20.58 -1.44
N GLU A 145 -2.72 20.38 -2.65
CA GLU A 145 -4.10 19.98 -2.88
C GLU A 145 -4.13 18.76 -3.78
N VAL A 146 -4.83 17.71 -3.35
CA VAL A 146 -5.02 16.49 -4.13
C VAL A 146 -6.51 16.22 -4.26
N LYS A 147 -6.91 15.85 -5.48
CA LYS A 147 -8.29 15.56 -5.85
C LYS A 147 -8.42 14.13 -6.33
N VAL A 148 -9.50 13.51 -5.97
CA VAL A 148 -9.91 12.22 -6.51
C VAL A 148 -11.38 12.27 -6.88
N SER A 149 -11.70 11.86 -8.09
CA SER A 149 -13.08 11.83 -8.58
C SER A 149 -13.55 10.38 -8.66
N LEU A 150 -14.65 10.08 -7.97
CA LEU A 150 -15.32 8.80 -8.15
C LEU A 150 -16.16 8.87 -9.43
N PRO A 151 -15.98 7.94 -10.36
CA PRO A 151 -16.85 7.85 -11.53
C PRO A 151 -18.31 7.69 -11.13
N LYS A 152 -19.22 7.95 -12.04
CA LYS A 152 -20.65 7.68 -11.83
C LYS A 152 -20.91 6.18 -11.76
N ASP A 153 -22.03 5.78 -11.13
CA ASP A 153 -22.41 4.38 -10.94
C ASP A 153 -22.51 3.60 -12.25
N ASP A 154 -22.91 4.28 -13.34
CA ASP A 154 -23.01 3.71 -14.68
C ASP A 154 -21.66 3.25 -15.28
N LYS A 155 -20.55 3.61 -14.65
CA LYS A 155 -19.18 3.25 -15.07
C LYS A 155 -18.43 2.37 -14.07
N LEU A 156 -19.03 2.09 -12.94
CA LEU A 156 -18.40 1.35 -11.87
C LEU A 156 -19.01 -0.05 -11.72
N SER A 157 -18.16 -0.98 -11.40
CA SER A 157 -18.52 -2.37 -11.21
C SER A 157 -18.23 -2.82 -9.79
N THR A 158 -18.85 -3.91 -9.40
CA THR A 158 -18.64 -4.53 -8.10
C THR A 158 -18.21 -5.98 -8.30
N LEU A 159 -17.14 -6.38 -7.64
CA LEU A 159 -16.77 -7.78 -7.50
C LEU A 159 -17.17 -8.25 -6.11
N ILE A 160 -17.86 -9.40 -6.09
CA ILE A 160 -18.26 -10.07 -4.87
C ILE A 160 -17.58 -11.43 -4.82
N LEU A 161 -16.87 -11.71 -3.73
CA LEU A 161 -16.27 -13.00 -3.47
C LEU A 161 -16.98 -13.65 -2.29
N ASP A 162 -17.70 -14.75 -2.58
CA ASP A 162 -18.36 -15.58 -1.56
C ASP A 162 -17.37 -16.65 -1.10
N MET A 163 -16.76 -16.41 0.07
CA MET A 163 -15.72 -17.25 0.66
C MET A 163 -16.37 -18.27 1.59
N THR A 164 -16.23 -19.55 1.27
CA THR A 164 -16.82 -20.66 2.01
C THR A 164 -15.78 -21.65 2.51
N ASN A 165 -16.10 -22.40 3.58
CA ASN A 165 -15.20 -23.35 4.23
C ASN A 165 -13.88 -22.72 4.70
N VAL A 166 -14.00 -21.54 5.30
CA VAL A 166 -12.86 -20.79 5.87
C VAL A 166 -12.55 -21.37 7.26
N ASN A 167 -11.44 -22.04 7.41
CA ASN A 167 -11.01 -22.78 8.62
C ASN A 167 -9.80 -22.15 9.33
N HIS A 168 -9.09 -21.25 8.66
CA HIS A 168 -7.94 -20.52 9.19
C HIS A 168 -8.11 -19.01 8.92
N LYS A 169 -7.11 -18.24 9.33
CA LYS A 169 -7.01 -16.84 8.99
C LYS A 169 -6.38 -16.68 7.61
N TYR A 170 -7.01 -15.90 6.75
CA TYR A 170 -6.56 -15.66 5.39
C TYR A 170 -6.54 -14.18 5.07
N ILE A 171 -5.54 -13.78 4.29
CA ILE A 171 -5.45 -12.46 3.66
C ILE A 171 -5.91 -12.62 2.21
N ILE A 172 -6.91 -11.86 1.82
CA ILE A 172 -7.52 -11.88 0.49
C ILE A 172 -7.22 -10.57 -0.21
N ASP A 173 -6.38 -10.62 -1.22
CA ASP A 173 -5.93 -9.45 -1.97
C ASP A 173 -6.54 -9.42 -3.36
N LEU A 174 -7.12 -8.28 -3.71
CA LEU A 174 -7.44 -7.94 -5.09
C LEU A 174 -6.24 -7.21 -5.71
N LEU A 175 -5.73 -7.75 -6.80
CA LEU A 175 -4.55 -7.26 -7.51
C LEU A 175 -4.93 -6.70 -8.87
N ASN A 176 -4.06 -5.86 -9.42
CA ASN A 176 -4.13 -5.44 -10.81
C ASN A 176 -3.78 -6.60 -11.77
N GLU A 177 -3.91 -6.37 -13.10
CA GLU A 177 -3.61 -7.35 -14.14
C GLU A 177 -2.20 -7.93 -14.05
N LYS A 178 -1.20 -7.08 -13.76
CA LYS A 178 0.21 -7.49 -13.65
C LYS A 178 0.55 -8.22 -12.37
N ARG A 179 -0.34 -8.23 -11.37
CA ARG A 179 -0.17 -8.82 -10.04
C ARG A 179 0.96 -8.20 -9.21
N ASP A 180 1.40 -7.02 -9.57
CA ASP A 180 2.48 -6.28 -8.90
C ASP A 180 1.95 -5.23 -7.90
N LYS A 181 0.63 -4.96 -7.92
CA LYS A 181 -0.01 -3.98 -7.04
C LYS A 181 -1.23 -4.57 -6.37
N VAL A 182 -1.28 -4.50 -5.04
CA VAL A 182 -2.49 -4.77 -4.24
C VAL A 182 -3.39 -3.55 -4.30
N LEU A 183 -4.61 -3.71 -4.79
CA LEU A 183 -5.62 -2.66 -4.86
C LEU A 183 -6.44 -2.60 -3.58
N ARG A 184 -6.85 -3.76 -3.07
CA ARG A 184 -7.58 -3.92 -1.81
C ARG A 184 -7.17 -5.21 -1.12
N SER A 185 -7.27 -5.22 0.21
CA SER A 185 -6.95 -6.37 1.04
C SER A 185 -8.00 -6.54 2.13
N TYR A 186 -8.42 -7.76 2.36
CA TYR A 186 -9.33 -8.14 3.44
C TYR A 186 -8.72 -9.30 4.23
N ILE A 187 -8.97 -9.31 5.53
CA ILE A 187 -8.60 -10.40 6.41
C ILE A 187 -9.87 -11.11 6.83
N ILE A 188 -9.92 -12.43 6.70
CA ILE A 188 -11.06 -13.26 7.10
C ILE A 188 -10.60 -14.41 7.98
N GLU A 189 -11.46 -14.81 8.94
CA GLU A 189 -11.26 -15.95 9.84
C GLU A 189 -12.46 -16.92 9.83
N LYS A 190 -13.48 -16.59 9.09
CA LYS A 190 -14.71 -17.38 8.91
C LYS A 190 -15.31 -17.07 7.55
N ASP A 191 -16.29 -17.87 7.16
CA ASP A 191 -17.05 -17.66 5.93
C ASP A 191 -17.55 -16.22 5.84
N ALA A 192 -17.31 -15.59 4.70
CA ALA A 192 -17.60 -14.18 4.49
C ALA A 192 -17.89 -13.87 3.02
N LYS A 193 -18.77 -12.90 2.81
CA LYS A 193 -19.03 -12.33 1.49
C LYS A 193 -18.27 -11.00 1.40
N LEU A 194 -17.18 -10.98 0.63
CA LEU A 194 -16.33 -9.82 0.44
C LEU A 194 -16.82 -9.02 -0.75
N THR A 195 -17.03 -7.73 -0.55
CA THR A 195 -17.48 -6.82 -1.61
C THR A 195 -16.38 -5.84 -1.96
N PHE A 196 -16.05 -5.77 -3.25
CA PHE A 196 -15.09 -4.82 -3.83
C PHE A 196 -15.84 -3.85 -4.75
N PRO A 197 -16.42 -2.77 -4.21
CA PRO A 197 -17.15 -1.76 -5.00
C PRO A 197 -16.18 -0.82 -5.73
N TYR A 198 -16.72 0.02 -6.61
CA TYR A 198 -16.01 1.08 -7.32
C TYR A 198 -14.86 0.61 -8.22
N LEU A 199 -14.96 -0.60 -8.76
CA LEU A 199 -13.98 -1.10 -9.72
C LEU A 199 -14.27 -0.52 -11.10
N LYS A 200 -13.24 -0.05 -11.77
CA LYS A 200 -13.31 0.31 -13.19
C LYS A 200 -13.33 -0.93 -14.06
N GLU A 201 -13.78 -0.78 -15.30
CA GLU A 201 -13.55 -1.82 -16.30
C GLU A 201 -12.06 -2.16 -16.37
N GLY A 202 -11.75 -3.46 -16.35
CA GLY A 202 -10.36 -3.90 -16.37
C GLY A 202 -10.18 -5.36 -15.99
N LYS A 203 -8.93 -5.72 -15.87
CA LYS A 203 -8.46 -7.05 -15.55
C LYS A 203 -7.87 -7.08 -14.15
N TYR A 204 -8.35 -8.01 -13.36
CA TYR A 204 -8.00 -8.16 -11.95
C TYR A 204 -7.58 -9.59 -11.65
N SER A 205 -6.87 -9.81 -10.57
CA SER A 205 -6.62 -11.16 -10.05
C SER A 205 -6.78 -11.18 -8.54
N VAL A 206 -7.09 -12.36 -8.00
CA VAL A 206 -7.28 -12.56 -6.56
C VAL A 206 -6.16 -13.45 -6.04
N ARG A 207 -5.46 -12.97 -5.01
CA ARG A 207 -4.46 -13.70 -4.26
C ARG A 207 -4.99 -14.00 -2.87
N MET A 208 -4.75 -15.21 -2.41
CA MET A 208 -5.12 -15.67 -1.07
C MET A 208 -3.86 -16.14 -0.37
N THR A 209 -3.63 -15.68 0.84
CA THR A 209 -2.50 -16.06 1.69
C THR A 209 -3.02 -16.63 3.00
N GLU A 210 -2.55 -17.78 3.41
CA GLU A 210 -2.84 -18.36 4.72
C GLU A 210 -1.97 -17.67 5.78
N ASP A 211 -2.58 -16.83 6.62
CA ASP A 211 -1.90 -16.11 7.72
C ASP A 211 -1.74 -17.03 8.93
N LYS A 212 -0.68 -17.83 8.93
CA LYS A 212 -0.45 -18.87 9.97
C LYS A 212 -0.16 -18.31 11.34
N ASN A 213 0.58 -17.22 11.41
CA ASN A 213 0.95 -16.58 12.67
C ASN A 213 -0.07 -15.52 13.13
N LYS A 214 -1.11 -15.28 12.34
CA LYS A 214 -2.24 -14.37 12.62
C LYS A 214 -1.83 -12.90 12.80
N ASN A 215 -0.72 -12.50 12.18
CA ASN A 215 -0.23 -11.12 12.27
C ASN A 215 -0.85 -10.16 11.26
N GLY A 216 -1.63 -10.66 10.28
CA GLY A 216 -2.29 -9.88 9.24
C GLY A 216 -1.36 -9.40 8.12
N MET A 217 -0.17 -9.98 8.02
CA MET A 217 0.82 -9.66 7.00
C MET A 217 1.22 -10.93 6.24
N VAL A 218 1.64 -10.76 4.99
CA VAL A 218 2.19 -11.87 4.21
C VAL A 218 3.64 -12.08 4.62
N ASP A 219 3.92 -13.21 5.27
CA ASP A 219 5.24 -13.52 5.77
C ASP A 219 6.07 -14.36 4.81
N THR A 220 7.31 -13.95 4.64
CA THR A 220 8.35 -14.76 3.99
C THR A 220 8.88 -15.81 4.97
N GLY A 221 9.51 -16.86 4.45
CA GLY A 221 10.18 -17.84 5.29
C GLY A 221 11.36 -17.22 6.05
N ASN A 222 11.74 -17.87 7.14
CA ASN A 222 12.95 -17.56 7.89
C ASN A 222 13.83 -18.82 7.98
N LEU A 223 14.98 -18.79 7.30
CA LEU A 223 15.88 -19.95 7.22
C LEU A 223 16.49 -20.28 8.60
N LEU A 224 16.82 -19.27 9.39
CA LEU A 224 17.44 -19.45 10.70
C LEU A 224 16.47 -20.10 11.72
N GLU A 225 15.18 -19.77 11.60
CA GLU A 225 14.11 -20.31 12.43
C GLU A 225 13.50 -21.59 11.83
N HIS A 226 14.01 -22.07 10.69
CA HIS A 226 13.42 -23.16 9.90
C HIS A 226 11.94 -22.95 9.58
N ARG A 227 11.51 -21.69 9.47
CA ARG A 227 10.12 -21.34 9.19
C ARG A 227 9.89 -21.24 7.68
N GLN A 228 8.93 -22.01 7.19
CA GLN A 228 8.49 -21.94 5.79
C GLN A 228 7.72 -20.65 5.55
N PRO A 229 7.75 -20.10 4.31
CA PRO A 229 6.89 -19.00 3.94
C PRO A 229 5.42 -19.40 4.02
N GLU A 230 4.57 -18.42 4.20
CA GLU A 230 3.12 -18.63 4.17
C GLU A 230 2.66 -19.12 2.80
N LYS A 231 1.62 -19.97 2.81
CA LYS A 231 1.09 -20.54 1.57
C LYS A 231 0.28 -19.49 0.83
N VAL A 232 0.66 -19.23 -0.42
CA VAL A 232 0.03 -18.25 -1.30
C VAL A 232 -0.58 -18.96 -2.49
N ILE A 233 -1.84 -18.65 -2.80
CA ILE A 233 -2.57 -19.20 -3.95
C ILE A 233 -3.20 -18.05 -4.72
N PHE A 234 -3.14 -18.13 -6.06
CA PHE A 234 -3.92 -17.28 -6.94
C PHE A 234 -5.20 -18.00 -7.34
N TYR A 235 -6.33 -17.31 -7.27
CA TYR A 235 -7.60 -17.85 -7.71
C TYR A 235 -7.57 -18.16 -9.20
N LYS A 236 -7.89 -19.41 -9.55
CA LYS A 236 -7.96 -19.90 -10.91
C LYS A 236 -9.43 -20.07 -11.31
N LEU A 237 -9.82 -19.40 -12.37
CA LEU A 237 -11.15 -19.50 -12.97
C LEU A 237 -11.37 -20.87 -13.61
N LYS A 238 -12.62 -21.20 -13.93
CA LYS A 238 -13.00 -22.46 -14.57
C LYS A 238 -12.35 -22.66 -15.94
N ASP A 239 -12.07 -21.59 -16.66
CA ASP A 239 -11.37 -21.59 -17.95
C ASP A 239 -9.86 -21.76 -17.84
N GLY A 240 -9.34 -21.85 -16.62
CA GLY A 240 -7.90 -21.97 -16.33
C GLY A 240 -7.16 -20.64 -16.22
N SER A 241 -7.82 -19.51 -16.47
CA SER A 241 -7.24 -18.17 -16.30
C SER A 241 -7.14 -17.79 -14.83
N TYR A 242 -6.17 -16.94 -14.50
CA TYR A 242 -6.04 -16.28 -13.20
C TYR A 242 -6.55 -14.83 -13.23
N ILE A 243 -7.14 -14.42 -14.36
CA ILE A 243 -7.52 -13.03 -14.60
C ILE A 243 -9.04 -12.94 -14.67
N LEU A 244 -9.62 -12.14 -13.78
CA LEU A 244 -11.02 -11.74 -13.78
C LEU A 244 -11.17 -10.52 -14.70
N ASN A 245 -11.94 -10.68 -15.76
CA ASN A 245 -12.25 -9.58 -16.68
C ASN A 245 -13.56 -8.93 -16.25
N ILE A 246 -13.49 -7.73 -15.71
CA ILE A 246 -14.65 -6.97 -15.20
C ILE A 246 -15.00 -5.92 -16.24
N LYS A 247 -16.24 -5.94 -16.72
CA LYS A 247 -16.80 -4.95 -17.66
C LYS A 247 -17.44 -3.79 -16.90
N GLU A 248 -17.63 -2.64 -17.56
CA GLU A 248 -18.37 -1.50 -16.99
C GLU A 248 -19.77 -1.90 -16.50
N ALA A 249 -20.23 -1.28 -15.43
CA ALA A 249 -21.57 -1.39 -14.87
C ALA A 249 -22.01 -2.84 -14.60
N THR A 250 -21.09 -3.71 -14.21
CA THR A 250 -21.39 -5.11 -13.91
C THR A 250 -21.18 -5.45 -12.45
N GLU A 251 -22.01 -6.37 -11.95
CA GLU A 251 -21.76 -7.06 -10.70
C GLU A 251 -21.29 -8.49 -11.03
N VAL A 252 -20.10 -8.82 -10.55
CA VAL A 252 -19.49 -10.13 -10.79
C VAL A 252 -19.37 -10.85 -9.46
N GLU A 253 -20.04 -11.99 -9.33
CA GLU A 253 -19.96 -12.84 -8.13
C GLU A 253 -19.15 -14.10 -8.43
N GLN A 254 -18.23 -14.43 -7.53
CA GLN A 254 -17.41 -15.65 -7.58
C GLN A 254 -17.50 -16.35 -6.23
N ARG A 255 -17.76 -17.65 -6.25
CA ARG A 255 -17.77 -18.49 -5.06
C ARG A 255 -16.47 -19.27 -4.97
N LEU A 256 -15.79 -19.14 -3.82
CA LEU A 256 -14.48 -19.71 -3.54
C LEU A 256 -14.58 -20.63 -2.32
N ASP A 257 -14.31 -21.91 -2.52
CA ASP A 257 -14.18 -22.91 -1.46
C ASP A 257 -12.71 -22.91 -1.00
N ILE A 258 -12.46 -22.29 0.12
CA ILE A 258 -11.11 -22.03 0.62
C ILE A 258 -10.39 -23.32 1.00
N ALA A 259 -11.04 -24.21 1.76
CA ALA A 259 -10.46 -25.50 2.14
C ALA A 259 -10.02 -26.29 0.91
N LYS A 260 -10.88 -26.38 -0.12
CA LYS A 260 -10.55 -27.05 -1.37
C LYS A 260 -9.40 -26.40 -2.12
N LEU A 261 -9.35 -25.07 -2.19
CA LEU A 261 -8.28 -24.34 -2.86
C LEU A 261 -6.93 -24.55 -2.18
N PHE A 262 -6.91 -24.63 -0.85
CA PHE A 262 -5.70 -24.87 -0.09
C PHE A 262 -5.34 -26.37 0.05
N GLY A 263 -6.16 -27.27 -0.55
CA GLY A 263 -5.91 -28.72 -0.56
C GLY A 263 -6.17 -29.37 0.79
N GLU A 264 -7.06 -28.81 1.57
CA GLU A 264 -7.56 -29.35 2.82
C GLU A 264 -8.89 -30.06 2.52
N ASN A 265 -8.87 -31.39 2.59
CA ASN A 265 -10.04 -32.27 2.41
C ASN A 265 -10.69 -32.59 3.77
#